data_d88b922893a9565d63015ad695a3c920
#
_entry.id   d88b922893a9565d63015ad695a3c920
#
_cell.length_a   1.000
_cell.length_b   1.000
_cell.length_c   1.000
_cell.angle_alpha   90.00
_cell.angle_beta   90.00
_cell.angle_gamma   90.00
#
_symmetry.space_group_name_H-M   'P 1'
#
loop_
_entity.id
_entity.type
_entity.pdbx_description
1 polymer ?
#
loop_
_entity_poly.entity_id
_entity_poly.type
_entity_poly.pdbx_seq_one_letter_code
_entity_poly.pdbx_strand_id
1 'polypeptide(L)'
;MRKKTLFIVLCLLSGILTLGGCGKSETDDVKTQKSEAKEEDEWEETPVAPIEKEDLKKIGVPLKGTVEIKLENNTGKSITGFAVKKSENSEFGENLLEDEDVYVKGEKRYFYYDYKQEDSEEETETISADYDGNTEEETDESVPEYDIQITYLNGSTAVLHDFPFDDMKEGTLELEDEITYLTYTSIKTKKEVDTKDEERGIKTKEETAAAEAQRKANEAAAAEAKRQAAEAAAAKQQAEAAAAEAQKQAQAAA
;
A
#
# COMPACT_ATOMS: atom_id res chain seq x y z
N MET A 1 28.28 -29.54 14.31
CA MET A 1 27.84 -30.39 13.19
C MET A 1 26.39 -30.79 13.44
N ARG A 2 25.42 -30.16 12.77
CA ARG A 2 24.00 -30.56 12.82
C ARG A 2 23.52 -30.74 11.39
N LYS A 3 23.06 -31.95 11.10
CA LYS A 3 22.68 -32.48 9.80
C LYS A 3 21.36 -31.81 9.34
N LYS A 4 21.36 -31.27 8.11
CA LYS A 4 20.16 -30.77 7.43
C LYS A 4 19.42 -31.96 6.84
N THR A 5 18.20 -32.20 7.26
CA THR A 5 17.30 -33.20 6.69
C THR A 5 16.47 -32.54 5.61
N LEU A 6 16.71 -32.97 4.39
CA LEU A 6 15.99 -32.58 3.19
C LEU A 6 14.73 -33.45 3.09
N PHE A 7 13.54 -32.91 3.19
CA PHE A 7 12.29 -33.61 2.88
C PHE A 7 11.84 -33.23 1.48
N ILE A 8 12.02 -34.19 0.57
CA ILE A 8 11.41 -34.17 -0.75
C ILE A 8 10.07 -34.89 -0.61
N VAL A 9 8.97 -34.19 -0.80
CA VAL A 9 7.64 -34.81 -0.96
C VAL A 9 7.27 -34.72 -2.42
N LEU A 10 7.35 -35.88 -3.02
CA LEU A 10 6.88 -36.19 -4.37
C LEU A 10 5.41 -36.61 -4.24
N CYS A 11 4.47 -35.88 -4.78
CA CYS A 11 3.09 -36.34 -4.94
C CYS A 11 2.69 -36.37 -6.39
N LEU A 12 2.36 -37.62 -6.75
CA LEU A 12 1.99 -38.15 -8.05
C LEU A 12 0.59 -37.65 -8.50
N LEU A 13 0.52 -37.54 -9.82
CA LEU A 13 -0.66 -37.41 -10.67
C LEU A 13 -1.74 -38.48 -10.37
N SER A 14 -2.99 -38.10 -10.44
CA SER A 14 -4.07 -38.97 -10.92
C SER A 14 -5.12 -38.16 -11.65
N GLY A 15 -5.15 -38.34 -12.95
CA GLY A 15 -6.20 -37.84 -13.84
C GLY A 15 -7.46 -38.70 -13.74
N ILE A 16 -8.61 -38.10 -13.93
CA ILE A 16 -9.84 -38.80 -14.33
C ILE A 16 -10.50 -37.99 -15.45
N LEU A 17 -10.47 -38.61 -16.64
CA LEU A 17 -11.33 -38.27 -17.77
C LEU A 17 -12.70 -38.90 -17.53
N THR A 18 -13.78 -38.12 -17.69
CA THR A 18 -15.10 -38.69 -18.03
C THR A 18 -15.71 -37.95 -19.21
N LEU A 19 -15.80 -38.70 -20.28
CA LEU A 19 -16.57 -38.41 -21.51
C LEU A 19 -18.05 -38.76 -21.29
N GLY A 20 -18.93 -38.07 -22.00
CA GLY A 20 -20.30 -38.52 -22.31
C GLY A 20 -21.35 -37.50 -21.90
N GLY A 21 -22.08 -36.98 -22.82
CA GLY A 21 -23.17 -37.46 -23.56
C GLY A 21 -23.82 -36.40 -24.44
N CYS A 22 -23.96 -36.75 -25.68
CA CYS A 22 -24.71 -36.08 -26.71
C CYS A 22 -26.21 -36.36 -26.55
N GLY A 23 -27.05 -35.35 -26.65
CA GLY A 23 -28.52 -35.49 -26.72
C GLY A 23 -29.11 -34.49 -27.70
N LYS A 24 -29.56 -35.05 -28.84
CA LYS A 24 -30.18 -34.39 -29.99
C LYS A 24 -31.67 -34.72 -29.98
N SER A 25 -32.57 -33.72 -30.17
CA SER A 25 -33.87 -33.85 -30.82
C SER A 25 -34.45 -32.44 -31.03
N GLU A 26 -34.56 -32.01 -32.22
CA GLU A 26 -35.63 -32.11 -33.22
C GLU A 26 -36.82 -31.15 -32.96
N THR A 27 -36.84 -30.15 -33.79
CA THR A 27 -37.90 -29.51 -34.61
C THR A 27 -39.34 -29.56 -34.12
N ASP A 28 -39.97 -28.36 -34.13
CA ASP A 28 -41.24 -28.19 -34.82
C ASP A 28 -41.50 -26.70 -35.19
N ASP A 29 -41.80 -26.51 -36.47
CA ASP A 29 -42.32 -25.31 -37.11
C ASP A 29 -43.74 -24.98 -36.64
N VAL A 30 -44.09 -23.70 -36.44
CA VAL A 30 -45.40 -23.16 -36.81
C VAL A 30 -45.39 -21.62 -36.94
N LYS A 31 -45.52 -21.19 -38.21
CA LYS A 31 -46.28 -20.07 -38.80
C LYS A 31 -46.40 -18.69 -38.11
N THR A 32 -45.82 -17.76 -38.86
CA THR A 32 -46.25 -16.40 -39.20
C THR A 32 -47.71 -16.04 -38.92
N GLN A 33 -47.90 -14.96 -38.13
CA GLN A 33 -48.96 -13.98 -38.44
C GLN A 33 -48.49 -12.56 -38.13
N LYS A 34 -48.61 -11.74 -39.18
CA LYS A 34 -48.40 -10.30 -39.27
C LYS A 34 -49.64 -9.61 -38.70
N SER A 35 -49.48 -8.72 -37.70
CA SER A 35 -50.44 -7.65 -37.47
C SER A 35 -49.70 -6.40 -37.01
N GLU A 36 -49.79 -5.37 -37.83
CA GLU A 36 -49.45 -3.99 -37.52
C GLU A 36 -50.44 -3.45 -36.49
N ALA A 37 -49.93 -2.96 -35.35
CA ALA A 37 -50.65 -1.98 -34.53
C ALA A 37 -49.62 -1.02 -33.95
N LYS A 38 -49.78 0.25 -34.30
CA LYS A 38 -49.17 1.41 -33.69
C LYS A 38 -49.68 1.50 -32.27
N GLU A 39 -48.79 1.43 -31.28
CA GLU A 39 -49.07 1.92 -29.94
C GLU A 39 -47.91 2.82 -29.52
N GLU A 40 -48.31 4.03 -29.15
CA GLU A 40 -47.46 5.05 -28.57
C GLU A 40 -47.04 4.53 -27.17
N ASP A 41 -45.78 4.13 -27.01
CA ASP A 41 -45.23 3.75 -25.69
C ASP A 41 -45.05 5.00 -24.83
N GLU A 42 -46.05 5.23 -24.00
CA GLU A 42 -45.95 6.06 -22.80
C GLU A 42 -44.98 5.34 -21.85
N TRP A 43 -43.75 5.82 -21.75
CA TRP A 43 -42.74 5.33 -20.81
C TRP A 43 -43.22 5.62 -19.38
N GLU A 44 -43.95 4.69 -18.76
CA GLU A 44 -44.12 4.68 -17.35
C GLU A 44 -42.72 4.49 -16.71
N GLU A 45 -42.21 5.56 -16.12
CA GLU A 45 -41.07 5.48 -15.18
C GLU A 45 -41.49 4.56 -14.02
N THR A 46 -41.17 3.29 -14.15
CA THR A 46 -41.25 2.41 -12.99
C THR A 46 -40.31 2.96 -11.92
N PRO A 47 -40.79 3.26 -10.71
CA PRO A 47 -39.91 3.72 -9.64
C PRO A 47 -38.85 2.65 -9.41
N VAL A 48 -37.59 2.99 -9.73
CA VAL A 48 -36.45 2.15 -9.41
C VAL A 48 -36.47 1.95 -7.89
N ALA A 49 -36.70 0.71 -7.46
CA ALA A 49 -36.63 0.37 -6.04
C ALA A 49 -35.28 0.86 -5.50
N PRO A 50 -35.22 1.43 -4.29
CA PRO A 50 -33.95 1.82 -3.68
C PRO A 50 -33.03 0.59 -3.71
N ILE A 51 -31.86 0.74 -4.33
CA ILE A 51 -30.82 -0.30 -4.30
C ILE A 51 -30.47 -0.44 -2.82
N GLU A 52 -30.87 -1.56 -2.19
CA GLU A 52 -30.50 -1.86 -0.82
C GLU A 52 -28.98 -1.91 -0.76
N LYS A 53 -28.39 -1.04 0.08
CA LYS A 53 -26.94 -1.00 0.28
C LYS A 53 -26.50 -2.34 0.88
N GLU A 54 -25.51 -2.98 0.29
CA GLU A 54 -24.96 -4.22 0.82
C GLU A 54 -24.51 -4.02 2.28
N ASP A 55 -24.84 -4.95 3.17
CA ASP A 55 -24.40 -4.93 4.57
C ASP A 55 -22.97 -5.46 4.68
N LEU A 56 -22.00 -4.62 4.23
CA LEU A 56 -20.57 -4.94 4.29
C LEU A 56 -19.96 -4.41 5.58
N LYS A 57 -18.93 -5.10 6.08
CA LYS A 57 -18.07 -4.57 7.13
C LYS A 57 -17.37 -3.28 6.67
N LYS A 58 -16.82 -2.54 7.62
CA LYS A 58 -16.24 -1.21 7.40
C LYS A 58 -14.76 -1.19 7.74
N ILE A 59 -14.04 -0.29 7.10
CA ILE A 59 -12.71 0.18 7.44
C ILE A 59 -12.89 1.66 7.75
N GLY A 60 -12.54 2.09 8.96
CA GLY A 60 -12.81 3.46 9.44
C GLY A 60 -14.26 3.69 9.83
N VAL A 61 -14.59 4.92 10.17
CA VAL A 61 -15.89 5.34 10.74
C VAL A 61 -16.66 6.18 9.73
N PRO A 62 -17.93 5.83 9.41
CA PRO A 62 -18.77 6.65 8.53
C PRO A 62 -19.21 7.93 9.25
N LEU A 63 -18.55 9.03 8.99
CA LEU A 63 -18.88 10.37 9.50
C LEU A 63 -19.39 11.26 8.38
N LYS A 64 -19.96 12.41 8.74
CA LYS A 64 -20.35 13.43 7.76
C LYS A 64 -19.09 14.04 7.15
N GLY A 65 -18.92 13.92 5.84
CA GLY A 65 -17.72 14.42 5.12
C GLY A 65 -16.80 13.30 4.62
N THR A 66 -16.84 12.13 5.25
CA THR A 66 -16.02 11.00 4.77
C THR A 66 -16.40 10.58 3.36
N VAL A 67 -15.40 10.24 2.57
CA VAL A 67 -15.62 9.49 1.32
C VAL A 67 -15.97 8.05 1.67
N GLU A 68 -16.72 7.41 0.80
CA GLU A 68 -17.06 6.00 0.87
C GLU A 68 -16.53 5.30 -0.38
N ILE A 69 -15.64 4.34 -0.17
CA ILE A 69 -15.04 3.54 -1.24
C ILE A 69 -15.26 2.07 -0.93
N LYS A 70 -15.74 1.28 -1.90
CA LYS A 70 -15.88 -0.16 -1.75
C LYS A 70 -14.56 -0.83 -2.16
N LEU A 71 -13.91 -1.54 -1.24
CA LEU A 71 -12.66 -2.25 -1.48
C LEU A 71 -12.87 -3.76 -1.38
N GLU A 72 -12.26 -4.50 -2.30
CA GLU A 72 -12.14 -5.95 -2.25
C GLU A 72 -10.69 -6.36 -1.94
N ASN A 73 -10.50 -7.27 -0.99
CA ASN A 73 -9.20 -7.85 -0.69
C ASN A 73 -8.93 -9.08 -1.57
N ASN A 74 -8.28 -8.90 -2.70
CA ASN A 74 -7.84 -9.99 -3.58
C ASN A 74 -6.32 -10.28 -3.47
N THR A 75 -5.67 -9.81 -2.41
CA THR A 75 -4.23 -10.02 -2.19
C THR A 75 -3.85 -11.48 -1.92
N GLY A 76 -4.83 -12.34 -1.69
CA GLY A 76 -4.58 -13.73 -1.28
C GLY A 76 -4.19 -13.88 0.18
N LYS A 77 -4.00 -12.79 0.93
CA LYS A 77 -3.63 -12.74 2.34
C LYS A 77 -4.71 -12.05 3.17
N SER A 78 -4.76 -12.35 4.46
CA SER A 78 -5.58 -11.61 5.42
C SER A 78 -4.84 -10.35 5.86
N ILE A 79 -5.59 -9.26 6.05
CA ILE A 79 -5.10 -7.93 6.45
C ILE A 79 -5.58 -7.67 7.87
N THR A 80 -4.70 -7.20 8.75
CA THR A 80 -4.93 -6.88 10.16
C THR A 80 -4.70 -5.41 10.48
N GLY A 81 -4.18 -4.63 9.52
CA GLY A 81 -3.97 -3.20 9.69
C GLY A 81 -4.18 -2.46 8.39
N PHE A 82 -4.81 -1.28 8.52
CA PHE A 82 -5.10 -0.36 7.43
C PHE A 82 -4.96 1.05 7.97
N ALA A 83 -3.88 1.75 7.63
CA ALA A 83 -3.57 3.07 8.14
C ALA A 83 -3.28 4.04 7.00
N VAL A 84 -3.65 5.31 7.18
CA VAL A 84 -3.53 6.37 6.17
C VAL A 84 -2.55 7.43 6.66
N LYS A 85 -1.81 8.04 5.75
CA LYS A 85 -1.06 9.28 5.98
C LYS A 85 -1.14 10.18 4.74
N LYS A 86 -0.87 11.48 4.89
CA LYS A 86 -0.48 12.31 3.74
C LYS A 86 0.87 11.83 3.23
N SER A 87 1.09 11.81 1.93
CA SER A 87 2.34 11.27 1.33
C SER A 87 3.58 12.02 1.82
N GLU A 88 3.46 13.29 2.14
CA GLU A 88 4.53 14.13 2.72
C GLU A 88 4.87 13.79 4.18
N ASN A 89 3.97 13.13 4.93
CA ASN A 89 4.19 12.79 6.33
C ASN A 89 5.09 11.58 6.49
N SER A 90 5.90 11.56 7.57
CA SER A 90 6.80 10.44 7.88
C SER A 90 6.09 9.26 8.54
N GLU A 91 4.97 9.50 9.23
CA GLU A 91 4.29 8.49 10.06
C GLU A 91 2.86 8.26 9.59
N PHE A 92 2.44 7.01 9.64
CA PHE A 92 1.06 6.62 9.38
C PHE A 92 0.19 6.90 10.61
N GLY A 93 -1.09 7.21 10.37
CA GLY A 93 -2.09 7.35 11.41
C GLY A 93 -2.42 6.03 12.13
N GLU A 94 -3.48 6.08 12.92
CA GLU A 94 -3.97 4.89 13.63
C GLU A 94 -4.54 3.83 12.68
N ASN A 95 -4.56 2.58 13.15
CA ASN A 95 -5.20 1.48 12.42
C ASN A 95 -6.72 1.73 12.33
N LEU A 96 -7.24 1.76 11.13
CA LEU A 96 -8.66 1.99 10.84
C LEU A 96 -9.52 0.71 10.91
N LEU A 97 -8.90 -0.48 11.03
CA LEU A 97 -9.62 -1.70 11.36
C LEU A 97 -9.89 -1.74 12.87
N GLU A 98 -11.05 -2.25 13.28
CA GLU A 98 -11.37 -2.48 14.68
C GLU A 98 -10.39 -3.47 15.32
N ASP A 99 -10.24 -3.41 16.64
CA ASP A 99 -9.39 -4.34 17.39
C ASP A 99 -9.79 -5.80 17.12
N GLU A 100 -8.79 -6.63 16.87
CA GLU A 100 -8.95 -8.06 16.53
C GLU A 100 -9.74 -8.35 15.22
N ASP A 101 -10.13 -7.31 14.46
CA ASP A 101 -10.79 -7.53 13.18
C ASP A 101 -9.77 -7.91 12.09
N VAL A 102 -10.20 -8.79 11.21
CA VAL A 102 -9.38 -9.32 10.11
C VAL A 102 -10.14 -9.14 8.80
N TYR A 103 -9.54 -8.39 7.89
CA TYR A 103 -10.05 -8.23 6.53
C TYR A 103 -9.56 -9.41 5.69
N VAL A 104 -10.40 -10.45 5.58
CA VAL A 104 -10.01 -11.71 4.97
C VAL A 104 -9.97 -11.64 3.44
N LYS A 105 -9.25 -12.60 2.84
CA LYS A 105 -9.19 -12.74 1.38
C LYS A 105 -10.58 -12.86 0.76
N GLY A 106 -10.82 -12.11 -0.33
CA GLY A 106 -12.09 -12.12 -1.09
C GLY A 106 -13.22 -11.35 -0.41
N GLU A 107 -12.99 -10.80 0.77
CA GLU A 107 -13.97 -9.96 1.48
C GLU A 107 -14.06 -8.60 0.82
N LYS A 108 -15.27 -8.03 0.81
CA LYS A 108 -15.54 -6.64 0.40
C LYS A 108 -15.89 -5.83 1.62
N ARG A 109 -15.37 -4.60 1.69
CA ARG A 109 -15.66 -3.65 2.77
C ARG A 109 -15.92 -2.26 2.22
N TYR A 110 -16.66 -1.46 2.97
CA TYR A 110 -16.69 -0.02 2.76
C TYR A 110 -15.55 0.64 3.54
N PHE A 111 -14.71 1.39 2.83
CA PHE A 111 -13.67 2.23 3.41
C PHE A 111 -14.17 3.65 3.54
N TYR A 112 -14.09 4.21 4.75
CA TYR A 112 -14.50 5.57 5.10
C TYR A 112 -13.29 6.37 5.58
N TYR A 113 -13.03 7.51 4.95
CA TYR A 113 -11.95 8.40 5.34
C TYR A 113 -12.32 9.86 5.05
N ASP A 114 -12.00 10.79 5.96
CA ASP A 114 -12.22 12.23 5.79
C ASP A 114 -10.91 12.93 5.43
N TYR A 115 -10.50 12.79 4.18
CA TYR A 115 -9.26 13.40 3.69
C TYR A 115 -9.35 14.92 3.51
N LYS A 116 -10.56 15.50 3.56
CA LYS A 116 -10.77 16.95 3.40
C LYS A 116 -10.70 17.71 4.72
N GLN A 117 -10.96 17.05 5.85
CA GLN A 117 -10.96 17.68 7.16
C GLN A 117 -9.55 17.91 7.69
N GLU A 118 -8.59 17.06 7.35
CA GLU A 118 -7.19 17.24 7.74
C GLU A 118 -6.56 18.49 7.16
N ASP A 119 -7.03 18.98 6.01
CA ASP A 119 -6.56 20.22 5.40
C ASP A 119 -7.12 21.49 6.08
N SER A 120 -8.22 21.36 6.84
CA SER A 120 -8.87 22.51 7.49
C SER A 120 -8.29 22.84 8.87
N GLU A 121 -7.50 21.95 9.49
CA GLU A 121 -6.91 22.19 10.81
C GLU A 121 -5.60 22.98 10.78
N GLU A 122 -4.90 23.04 9.64
CA GLU A 122 -3.68 23.86 9.50
C GLU A 122 -3.92 25.35 9.19
N GLU A 123 -5.15 25.74 8.81
CA GLU A 123 -5.45 27.14 8.46
C GLU A 123 -5.84 28.04 9.64
N THR A 124 -5.77 27.62 10.91
CA THR A 124 -6.24 28.43 12.04
C THR A 124 -5.19 29.32 12.69
N GLU A 125 -4.02 29.57 12.13
CA GLU A 125 -3.10 30.61 12.62
C GLU A 125 -2.54 31.46 11.48
N THR A 126 -3.30 32.39 10.97
CA THR A 126 -2.88 33.80 10.67
C THR A 126 -4.01 34.58 9.99
N ILE A 127 -4.99 35.05 10.75
CA ILE A 127 -5.77 36.20 10.29
C ILE A 127 -5.05 37.44 10.80
N SER A 128 -4.06 37.90 10.06
CA SER A 128 -3.66 39.31 10.09
C SER A 128 -4.52 40.05 9.09
N ALA A 129 -5.36 40.90 9.62
CA ALA A 129 -6.15 41.84 8.84
C ALA A 129 -5.23 42.79 8.05
N ASP A 130 -5.19 42.63 6.73
CA ASP A 130 -5.03 43.73 5.78
C ASP A 130 -5.66 43.28 4.46
N TYR A 131 -6.94 43.70 4.29
CA TYR A 131 -7.69 43.53 3.06
C TYR A 131 -7.30 44.68 2.12
N ASP A 132 -6.51 44.41 1.11
CA ASP A 132 -6.45 45.21 -0.10
C ASP A 132 -6.74 44.32 -1.32
N GLY A 133 -7.88 44.63 -1.91
CA GLY A 133 -8.47 43.82 -2.97
C GLY A 133 -7.68 43.88 -4.27
N ASN A 134 -7.46 42.73 -4.80
CA ASN A 134 -7.38 42.38 -6.19
C ASN A 134 -6.16 41.49 -6.50
N THR A 135 -6.33 40.20 -6.27
CA THR A 135 -5.58 39.18 -7.04
C THR A 135 -6.48 37.95 -7.10
N GLU A 136 -7.02 37.66 -8.28
CA GLU A 136 -7.52 36.33 -8.61
C GLU A 136 -6.26 35.43 -8.73
N GLU A 137 -5.71 35.02 -7.60
CA GLU A 137 -4.82 33.89 -7.55
C GLU A 137 -5.72 32.65 -7.68
N GLU A 138 -5.75 32.06 -8.86
CA GLU A 138 -6.10 30.66 -9.00
C GLU A 138 -5.13 29.89 -8.08
N THR A 139 -5.53 29.68 -6.83
CA THR A 139 -4.88 28.70 -5.97
C THR A 139 -5.10 27.35 -6.67
N ASP A 140 -4.06 26.86 -7.27
CA ASP A 140 -3.95 25.46 -7.67
C ASP A 140 -3.98 24.66 -6.35
N GLU A 141 -5.20 24.41 -5.85
CA GLU A 141 -5.44 23.54 -4.71
C GLU A 141 -5.10 22.12 -5.18
N SER A 142 -3.81 21.82 -5.18
CA SER A 142 -3.35 20.45 -5.38
C SER A 142 -3.95 19.61 -4.26
N VAL A 143 -4.86 18.71 -4.63
CA VAL A 143 -5.43 17.75 -3.67
C VAL A 143 -4.26 16.99 -3.03
N PRO A 144 -4.14 16.98 -1.70
CA PRO A 144 -3.05 16.26 -1.04
C PRO A 144 -3.03 14.81 -1.47
N GLU A 145 -1.83 14.28 -1.69
CA GLU A 145 -1.61 12.88 -1.97
C GLU A 145 -1.58 12.10 -0.66
N TYR A 146 -2.16 10.90 -0.66
CA TYR A 146 -2.26 10.05 0.53
C TYR A 146 -1.72 8.66 0.24
N ASP A 147 -0.98 8.13 1.21
CA ASP A 147 -0.50 6.75 1.19
C ASP A 147 -1.29 5.89 2.17
N ILE A 148 -1.51 4.63 1.81
CA ILE A 148 -2.17 3.65 2.68
C ILE A 148 -1.19 2.54 3.02
N GLN A 149 -0.95 2.31 4.33
CA GLN A 149 -0.21 1.15 4.81
C GLN A 149 -1.18 0.00 5.08
N ILE A 150 -0.87 -1.14 4.49
CA ILE A 150 -1.54 -2.41 4.72
C ILE A 150 -0.63 -3.29 5.57
N THR A 151 -1.14 -3.80 6.70
CA THR A 151 -0.44 -4.79 7.52
C THR A 151 -1.12 -6.15 7.34
N TYR A 152 -0.37 -7.14 6.90
CA TYR A 152 -0.85 -8.50 6.75
C TYR A 152 -0.78 -9.29 8.05
N LEU A 153 -1.59 -10.36 8.17
CA LEU A 153 -1.66 -11.22 9.36
C LEU A 153 -0.29 -11.83 9.77
N ASN A 154 0.63 -11.98 8.84
CA ASN A 154 1.99 -12.44 9.12
C ASN A 154 2.94 -11.34 9.63
N GLY A 155 2.44 -10.12 9.83
CA GLY A 155 3.19 -8.95 10.28
C GLY A 155 3.97 -8.22 9.18
N SER A 156 3.96 -8.68 7.93
CA SER A 156 4.55 -7.90 6.83
C SER A 156 3.65 -6.73 6.46
N THR A 157 4.26 -5.64 6.00
CA THR A 157 3.57 -4.43 5.57
C THR A 157 3.77 -4.18 4.09
N ALA A 158 2.84 -3.46 3.49
CA ALA A 158 2.94 -2.88 2.16
C ALA A 158 2.35 -1.46 2.18
N VAL A 159 2.79 -0.62 1.27
CA VAL A 159 2.25 0.73 1.10
C VAL A 159 1.65 0.81 -0.29
N LEU A 160 0.47 1.41 -0.38
CA LEU A 160 -0.14 1.89 -1.61
C LEU A 160 0.11 3.40 -1.63
N HIS A 161 0.80 3.87 -2.65
CA HIS A 161 1.13 5.28 -2.80
C HIS A 161 0.05 6.01 -3.60
N ASP A 162 -0.10 7.30 -3.35
CA ASP A 162 -0.99 8.19 -4.12
C ASP A 162 -2.42 7.64 -4.26
N PHE A 163 -3.01 7.22 -3.13
CA PHE A 163 -4.32 6.57 -3.11
C PHE A 163 -5.42 7.50 -3.65
N PRO A 164 -6.19 7.08 -4.67
CA PRO A 164 -7.06 7.96 -5.45
C PRO A 164 -8.44 8.20 -4.79
N PHE A 165 -8.49 8.87 -3.64
CA PHE A 165 -9.73 9.12 -2.89
C PHE A 165 -10.83 9.82 -3.69
N ASP A 166 -10.46 10.69 -4.62
CA ASP A 166 -11.39 11.52 -5.41
C ASP A 166 -11.66 10.96 -6.82
N ASP A 167 -11.00 9.86 -7.19
CA ASP A 167 -11.09 9.27 -8.52
C ASP A 167 -11.64 7.83 -8.54
N MET A 168 -12.04 7.29 -7.38
CA MET A 168 -12.47 5.91 -7.24
C MET A 168 -13.72 5.78 -6.36
N LYS A 169 -14.63 4.85 -6.71
CA LYS A 169 -15.75 4.40 -5.87
C LYS A 169 -15.63 2.95 -5.45
N GLU A 170 -15.03 2.14 -6.29
CA GLU A 170 -14.77 0.73 -6.05
C GLU A 170 -13.36 0.40 -6.52
N GLY A 171 -12.65 -0.42 -5.77
CA GLY A 171 -11.31 -0.88 -6.11
C GLY A 171 -11.03 -2.25 -5.54
N THR A 172 -10.01 -2.89 -6.09
CA THR A 172 -9.53 -4.20 -5.67
C THR A 172 -8.07 -4.10 -5.26
N LEU A 173 -7.76 -4.55 -4.05
CA LEU A 173 -6.41 -4.71 -3.56
C LEU A 173 -5.84 -6.02 -4.10
N GLU A 174 -4.74 -5.95 -4.82
CA GLU A 174 -4.07 -7.07 -5.45
C GLU A 174 -2.67 -7.27 -4.86
N LEU A 175 -2.12 -8.50 -4.98
CA LEU A 175 -0.74 -8.80 -4.63
C LEU A 175 -0.15 -9.77 -5.64
N GLU A 176 0.86 -9.32 -6.37
CA GLU A 176 1.60 -10.14 -7.32
C GLU A 176 3.10 -9.78 -7.27
N ASP A 177 3.98 -10.77 -7.33
CA ASP A 177 5.44 -10.59 -7.26
C ASP A 177 5.90 -9.76 -6.03
N GLU A 178 5.23 -9.92 -4.89
CA GLU A 178 5.47 -9.14 -3.65
C GLU A 178 5.20 -7.63 -3.80
N ILE A 179 4.49 -7.23 -4.85
CA ILE A 179 3.97 -5.88 -5.04
C ILE A 179 2.50 -5.89 -4.70
N THR A 180 2.10 -5.10 -3.70
CA THR A 180 0.70 -4.79 -3.41
C THR A 180 0.32 -3.58 -4.25
N TYR A 181 -0.81 -3.67 -4.92
CA TYR A 181 -1.27 -2.63 -5.83
C TYR A 181 -2.78 -2.55 -5.86
N LEU A 182 -3.30 -1.52 -6.51
CA LEU A 182 -4.73 -1.23 -6.62
C LEU A 182 -5.17 -1.34 -8.09
N THR A 183 -6.32 -1.96 -8.31
CA THR A 183 -7.04 -1.87 -9.58
C THR A 183 -8.40 -1.23 -9.37
N TYR A 184 -8.78 -0.28 -10.23
CA TYR A 184 -10.05 0.43 -10.13
C TYR A 184 -10.47 1.05 -11.46
N THR A 185 -11.72 1.50 -11.55
CA THR A 185 -12.17 2.32 -12.68
C THR A 185 -12.17 3.79 -12.27
N SER A 186 -11.32 4.59 -12.92
CA SER A 186 -11.24 6.04 -12.69
C SER A 186 -12.59 6.72 -12.97
N ILE A 187 -13.07 7.52 -12.01
CA ILE A 187 -14.28 8.32 -12.17
C ILE A 187 -14.06 9.42 -13.22
N LYS A 188 -12.85 9.99 -13.25
CA LYS A 188 -12.48 11.10 -14.12
C LYS A 188 -12.34 10.66 -15.58
N THR A 189 -11.63 9.57 -15.83
CA THR A 189 -11.30 9.11 -17.19
C THR A 189 -12.19 8.00 -17.70
N LYS A 190 -12.97 7.33 -16.84
CA LYS A 190 -13.80 6.14 -17.13
C LYS A 190 -13.00 4.95 -17.65
N LYS A 191 -11.70 4.89 -17.35
CA LYS A 191 -10.80 3.82 -17.73
C LYS A 191 -10.43 2.99 -16.54
N GLU A 192 -10.11 1.74 -16.77
CA GLU A 192 -9.47 0.88 -15.80
C GLU A 192 -8.03 1.36 -15.56
N VAL A 193 -7.65 1.41 -14.30
CA VAL A 193 -6.32 1.80 -13.81
C VAL A 193 -5.75 0.63 -13.01
N ASP A 194 -4.47 0.35 -13.23
CA ASP A 194 -3.68 -0.64 -12.52
C ASP A 194 -2.39 0.05 -12.05
N THR A 195 -2.19 0.15 -10.74
CA THR A 195 -1.04 0.86 -10.15
C THR A 195 0.21 -0.02 -9.98
N LYS A 196 0.19 -1.28 -10.46
CA LYS A 196 1.27 -2.26 -10.23
C LYS A 196 2.65 -1.80 -10.69
N ASP A 197 2.73 -1.22 -11.89
CA ASP A 197 4.02 -0.79 -12.44
C ASP A 197 4.57 0.44 -11.70
N GLU A 198 3.70 1.32 -11.23
CA GLU A 198 4.04 2.48 -10.40
C GLU A 198 4.57 2.04 -9.04
N GLU A 199 3.84 1.19 -8.32
CA GLU A 199 4.26 0.61 -7.03
C GLU A 199 5.57 -0.16 -7.15
N ARG A 200 5.76 -0.92 -8.23
CA ARG A 200 7.02 -1.60 -8.51
C ARG A 200 8.18 -0.60 -8.70
N GLY A 201 7.92 0.50 -9.40
CA GLY A 201 8.89 1.56 -9.60
C GLY A 201 9.33 2.23 -8.31
N ILE A 202 8.39 2.52 -7.42
CA ILE A 202 8.63 3.11 -6.09
C ILE A 202 9.44 2.13 -5.23
N LYS A 203 9.00 0.89 -5.08
CA LYS A 203 9.70 -0.15 -4.31
C LYS A 203 11.15 -0.33 -4.78
N THR A 204 11.37 -0.36 -6.09
CA THR A 204 12.74 -0.49 -6.65
C THR A 204 13.63 0.70 -6.30
N LYS A 205 13.10 1.91 -6.30
CA LYS A 205 13.81 3.13 -5.89
C LYS A 205 14.15 3.10 -4.41
N GLU A 206 13.21 2.71 -3.55
CA GLU A 206 13.41 2.60 -2.11
C GLU A 206 14.46 1.53 -1.76
N GLU A 207 14.39 0.34 -2.34
CA GLU A 207 15.37 -0.72 -2.15
C GLU A 207 16.78 -0.29 -2.60
N THR A 208 16.87 0.42 -3.72
CA THR A 208 18.14 0.94 -4.24
C THR A 208 18.71 2.01 -3.29
N ALA A 209 17.88 2.94 -2.81
CA ALA A 209 18.29 3.98 -1.87
C ALA A 209 18.72 3.37 -0.51
N ALA A 210 17.98 2.40 0.00
CA ALA A 210 18.32 1.67 1.23
C ALA A 210 19.66 0.93 1.11
N ALA A 211 19.89 0.24 -0.01
CA ALA A 211 21.16 -0.46 -0.30
C ALA A 211 22.34 0.51 -0.38
N GLU A 212 22.15 1.67 -1.01
CA GLU A 212 23.18 2.71 -1.08
C GLU A 212 23.48 3.32 0.30
N ALA A 213 22.45 3.61 1.11
CA ALA A 213 22.61 4.10 2.46
C ALA A 213 23.36 3.10 3.34
N GLN A 214 23.02 1.80 3.26
CA GLN A 214 23.70 0.74 3.98
C GLN A 214 25.18 0.61 3.57
N ARG A 215 25.48 0.72 2.26
CA ARG A 215 26.86 0.72 1.77
C ARG A 215 27.67 1.89 2.33
N LYS A 216 27.11 3.11 2.33
CA LYS A 216 27.75 4.30 2.90
C LYS A 216 27.97 4.15 4.40
N ALA A 217 27.01 3.61 5.14
CA ALA A 217 27.15 3.35 6.57
C ALA A 217 28.26 2.34 6.88
N ASN A 218 28.34 1.25 6.12
CA ASN A 218 29.39 0.24 6.25
C ASN A 218 30.79 0.80 5.94
N GLU A 219 30.90 1.66 4.91
CA GLU A 219 32.16 2.32 4.56
C GLU A 219 32.62 3.30 5.64
N ALA A 220 31.68 4.09 6.20
CA ALA A 220 31.97 4.99 7.32
C ALA A 220 32.43 4.22 8.58
N ALA A 221 31.76 3.12 8.91
CA ALA A 221 32.15 2.27 10.05
C ALA A 221 33.53 1.64 9.83
N ALA A 222 33.86 1.20 8.63
CA ALA A 222 35.18 0.66 8.29
C ALA A 222 36.30 1.71 8.39
N ALA A 223 36.02 2.94 7.98
CA ALA A 223 36.96 4.06 8.07
C ALA A 223 37.21 4.43 9.55
N GLU A 224 36.17 4.44 10.36
CA GLU A 224 36.29 4.70 11.80
C GLU A 224 37.08 3.59 12.52
N ALA A 225 36.82 2.32 12.22
CA ALA A 225 37.58 1.20 12.76
C ALA A 225 39.08 1.28 12.43
N LYS A 226 39.41 1.70 11.18
CA LYS A 226 40.82 1.94 10.79
C LYS A 226 41.47 3.06 11.59
N ARG A 227 40.77 4.15 11.85
CA ARG A 227 41.28 5.27 12.67
C ARG A 227 41.54 4.80 14.10
N GLN A 228 40.60 4.11 14.72
CA GLN A 228 40.75 3.59 16.07
C GLN A 228 41.91 2.59 16.16
N ALA A 229 42.07 1.70 15.19
CA ALA A 229 43.18 0.77 15.13
C ALA A 229 44.55 1.49 14.98
N ALA A 230 44.62 2.53 14.17
CA ALA A 230 45.84 3.33 13.99
C ALA A 230 46.19 4.10 15.30
N GLU A 231 45.20 4.67 15.96
CA GLU A 231 45.39 5.37 17.25
C GLU A 231 45.86 4.42 18.36
N ALA A 232 45.25 3.24 18.46
CA ALA A 232 45.66 2.21 19.40
C ALA A 232 47.10 1.72 19.14
N ALA A 233 47.49 1.56 17.86
CA ALA A 233 48.85 1.20 17.49
C ALA A 233 49.87 2.30 17.86
N ALA A 234 49.54 3.58 17.64
CA ALA A 234 50.38 4.71 18.01
C ALA A 234 50.55 4.81 19.56
N ALA A 235 49.44 4.65 20.30
CA ALA A 235 49.49 4.64 21.76
C ALA A 235 50.37 3.49 22.32
N LYS A 236 50.30 2.32 21.70
CA LYS A 236 51.18 1.19 22.07
C LYS A 236 52.64 1.47 21.81
N GLN A 237 52.99 2.05 20.67
CA GLN A 237 54.39 2.45 20.36
C GLN A 237 54.92 3.50 21.34
N GLN A 238 54.11 4.48 21.73
CA GLN A 238 54.51 5.48 22.72
C GLN A 238 54.75 4.86 24.08
N ALA A 239 53.91 3.94 24.51
CA ALA A 239 54.05 3.22 25.78
C ALA A 239 55.33 2.36 25.80
N GLU A 240 55.63 1.66 24.71
CA GLU A 240 56.91 0.88 24.56
C GLU A 240 58.15 1.77 24.57
N ALA A 241 58.10 2.91 23.92
CA ALA A 241 59.22 3.88 23.92
C ALA A 241 59.46 4.47 25.31
N ALA A 242 58.41 4.85 26.04
CA ALA A 242 58.48 5.34 27.41
C ALA A 242 59.03 4.29 28.38
N ALA A 243 58.63 3.03 28.23
CA ALA A 243 59.13 1.92 29.03
C ALA A 243 60.63 1.66 28.79
N ALA A 244 61.09 1.74 27.51
CA ALA A 244 62.48 1.58 27.15
C ALA A 244 63.39 2.73 27.72
N GLU A 245 62.83 3.95 27.74
CA GLU A 245 63.53 5.10 28.28
C GLU A 245 63.63 5.00 29.83
N ALA A 246 62.58 4.59 30.51
CA ALA A 246 62.60 4.34 31.94
C ALA A 246 63.59 3.26 32.34
N GLN A 247 63.72 2.18 31.56
CA GLN A 247 64.76 1.14 31.81
C GLN A 247 66.18 1.68 31.63
N LYS A 248 66.47 2.53 30.63
CA LYS A 248 67.78 3.16 30.46
C LYS A 248 68.13 4.07 31.63
N GLN A 249 67.17 4.85 32.14
CA GLN A 249 67.39 5.71 33.30
C GLN A 249 67.64 4.89 34.57
N ALA A 250 66.95 3.80 34.77
CA ALA A 250 67.22 2.91 35.93
C ALA A 250 68.59 2.24 35.89
N GLN A 251 69.08 1.87 34.70
CA GLN A 251 70.43 1.31 34.51
C GLN A 251 71.57 2.34 34.69
N ALA A 252 71.27 3.61 34.40
CA ALA A 252 72.27 4.68 34.59
C ALA A 252 72.40 5.16 36.05
N ALA A 253 71.41 4.85 36.89
CA ALA A 253 71.39 5.24 38.29
C ALA A 253 71.93 4.14 39.27
N ALA A 254 72.25 2.98 38.72
CA ALA A 254 72.86 1.85 39.49
C ALA A 254 74.37 1.79 39.32
#